data_a137f6f2c80baac7ddcf89a3a742a0d0
#
_entry.id   a137f6f2c80baac7ddcf89a3a742a0d0
#
_cell.length_a   1.000
_cell.length_b   1.000
_cell.length_c   1.000
_cell.angle_alpha   90.00
_cell.angle_beta   90.00
_cell.angle_gamma   90.00
#
_symmetry.space_group_name_H-M   'P 1'
#
loop_
_entity.id
_entity.type
_entity.pdbx_description
1 polymer ?
#
loop_
_entity_poly.entity_id
_entity_poly.type
_entity_poly.pdbx_seq_one_letter_code
_entity_poly.pdbx_strand_id
1 'polypeptide(L)'
;MEYVGMPYSWEKYYKQGFEEINRFYQCGVSAACIDKSIEILKSFNARICYREVEYTPEYIFGKVLEHWPKVLPIRECSYKFFHGLELKAMIYPDTIPVLTSLREKGYRIAVLTDLPTAMPDDLFKNDIKPLLPYFDLYVSSLSCGFRKPNSKGLELIAEHYGILMEELIFIGDEEKDEKTAYNASCQFVRIDRKQKGIGDICDLTEIVKYIEK
;
A
#
# COMPACT_ATOMS: atom_id res chain seq x y z
N MET A 1 -7.00 -6.32 -3.03
CA MET A 1 -6.96 -5.43 -4.21
C MET A 1 -5.63 -5.61 -4.92
N GLU A 2 -5.61 -5.62 -6.24
CA GLU A 2 -4.38 -5.63 -7.06
C GLU A 2 -4.48 -4.54 -8.13
N TYR A 3 -3.33 -4.14 -8.69
CA TYR A 3 -3.29 -3.30 -9.88
C TYR A 3 -3.18 -4.19 -11.13
N VAL A 4 -4.11 -4.01 -12.08
CA VAL A 4 -4.21 -4.83 -13.28
C VAL A 4 -2.97 -4.69 -14.16
N GLY A 5 -2.39 -5.83 -14.53
CA GLY A 5 -1.22 -5.88 -15.39
C GLY A 5 0.09 -5.42 -14.75
N MET A 6 0.07 -5.03 -13.46
CA MET A 6 1.24 -4.60 -12.73
C MET A 6 1.82 -5.77 -11.93
N PRO A 7 3.09 -6.11 -12.11
CA PRO A 7 3.80 -7.02 -11.22
C PRO A 7 4.00 -6.38 -9.84
N TYR A 8 4.42 -7.16 -8.85
CA TYR A 8 4.72 -6.67 -7.49
C TYR A 8 5.75 -5.53 -7.44
N SER A 9 6.50 -5.32 -8.50
CA SER A 9 7.46 -4.22 -8.64
C SER A 9 7.16 -3.38 -9.88
N TRP A 10 7.06 -2.06 -9.67
CA TRP A 10 6.71 -1.10 -10.72
C TRP A 10 7.92 -0.40 -11.34
N GLU A 11 9.11 -0.84 -11.04
CA GLU A 11 10.35 -0.15 -11.44
C GLU A 11 10.42 0.09 -12.95
N LYS A 12 9.97 -0.90 -13.75
CA LYS A 12 9.94 -0.76 -15.20
C LYS A 12 8.99 0.31 -15.72
N TYR A 13 8.06 0.75 -14.88
CA TYR A 13 7.11 1.82 -15.22
C TYR A 13 7.56 3.20 -14.72
N TYR A 14 8.57 3.28 -13.83
CA TYR A 14 9.05 4.54 -13.28
C TYR A 14 9.44 5.55 -14.35
N LYS A 15 9.99 5.07 -15.47
CA LYS A 15 10.36 5.90 -16.61
C LYS A 15 9.17 6.70 -17.14
N GLN A 16 8.01 6.06 -17.33
CA GLN A 16 6.78 6.72 -17.80
C GLN A 16 6.33 7.85 -16.86
N GLY A 17 6.40 7.61 -15.55
CA GLY A 17 6.06 8.63 -14.56
C GLY A 17 6.98 9.85 -14.61
N PHE A 18 8.30 9.66 -14.79
CA PHE A 18 9.24 10.77 -14.93
C PHE A 18 9.13 11.46 -16.29
N GLU A 19 8.87 10.73 -17.37
CA GLU A 19 8.59 11.31 -18.69
C GLU A 19 7.33 12.20 -18.64
N GLU A 20 6.30 11.80 -17.89
CA GLU A 20 5.10 12.62 -17.69
C GLU A 20 5.43 13.93 -16.95
N ILE A 21 6.22 13.90 -15.87
CA ILE A 21 6.69 15.10 -15.19
C ILE A 21 7.47 15.99 -16.15
N ASN A 22 8.45 15.43 -16.88
CA ASN A 22 9.27 16.14 -17.84
C ASN A 22 8.45 16.83 -18.91
N ARG A 23 7.47 16.12 -19.46
CA ARG A 23 6.54 16.62 -20.49
C ARG A 23 5.66 17.74 -19.94
N PHE A 24 5.02 17.51 -18.79
CA PHE A 24 4.05 18.43 -18.22
C PHE A 24 4.67 19.78 -17.85
N TYR A 25 5.84 19.74 -17.18
CA TYR A 25 6.54 20.95 -16.75
C TYR A 25 7.54 21.46 -17.78
N GLN A 26 7.67 20.85 -18.94
CA GLN A 26 8.59 21.24 -20.02
C GLN A 26 10.02 21.43 -19.49
N CYS A 27 10.52 20.44 -18.75
CA CYS A 27 11.83 20.53 -18.09
C CYS A 27 12.99 20.33 -19.07
N GLY A 28 12.79 19.64 -20.16
CA GLY A 28 13.81 19.37 -21.19
C GLY A 28 14.94 18.46 -20.67
N VAL A 29 14.70 17.63 -19.63
CA VAL A 29 15.75 16.76 -19.08
C VAL A 29 16.04 15.58 -20.01
N SER A 30 17.31 15.16 -20.04
CA SER A 30 17.78 14.03 -20.83
C SER A 30 17.32 12.68 -20.25
N ALA A 31 17.40 11.62 -21.07
CA ALA A 31 17.16 10.26 -20.62
C ALA A 31 18.07 9.88 -19.43
N ALA A 32 19.35 10.25 -19.47
CA ALA A 32 20.28 9.99 -18.37
C ALA A 32 19.87 10.68 -17.05
N CYS A 33 19.24 11.85 -17.12
CA CYS A 33 18.70 12.54 -15.95
C CYS A 33 17.49 11.76 -15.37
N ILE A 34 16.61 11.24 -16.23
CA ILE A 34 15.49 10.39 -15.83
C ILE A 34 16.00 9.08 -15.22
N ASP A 35 16.98 8.42 -15.83
CA ASP A 35 17.57 7.19 -15.31
C ASP A 35 18.15 7.40 -13.91
N LYS A 36 18.81 8.53 -13.67
CA LYS A 36 19.28 8.91 -12.32
C LYS A 36 18.13 9.06 -11.33
N SER A 37 17.03 9.66 -11.73
CA SER A 37 15.81 9.77 -10.89
C SER A 37 15.24 8.40 -10.55
N ILE A 38 15.23 7.47 -11.52
CA ILE A 38 14.77 6.09 -11.32
C ILE A 38 15.64 5.39 -10.27
N GLU A 39 16.96 5.49 -10.36
CA GLU A 39 17.87 4.86 -9.40
C GLU A 39 17.69 5.42 -7.98
N ILE A 40 17.51 6.75 -7.85
CA ILE A 40 17.19 7.36 -6.55
C ILE A 40 15.85 6.86 -6.02
N LEU A 41 14.81 6.80 -6.85
CA LEU A 41 13.49 6.29 -6.42
C LEU A 41 13.55 4.82 -6.00
N LYS A 42 14.32 3.99 -6.70
CA LYS A 42 14.56 2.58 -6.34
C LYS A 42 15.18 2.44 -4.95
N SER A 43 16.09 3.33 -4.55
CA SER A 43 16.68 3.30 -3.22
C SER A 43 15.67 3.54 -2.09
N PHE A 44 14.53 4.15 -2.39
CA PHE A 44 13.41 4.31 -1.47
C PHE A 44 12.37 3.17 -1.56
N ASN A 45 12.46 2.29 -2.55
CA ASN A 45 11.53 1.19 -2.69
C ASN A 45 11.81 0.10 -1.65
N ALA A 46 10.91 -0.08 -0.68
CA ALA A 46 11.08 -1.03 0.41
C ALA A 46 11.17 -2.51 -0.05
N ARG A 47 10.79 -2.82 -1.29
CA ARG A 47 10.96 -4.15 -1.89
C ARG A 47 12.37 -4.38 -2.44
N ILE A 48 13.14 -3.31 -2.66
CA ILE A 48 14.53 -3.35 -3.16
C ILE A 48 15.48 -3.06 -1.99
N CYS A 49 15.22 -1.99 -1.26
CA CYS A 49 16.01 -1.56 -0.11
C CYS A 49 15.12 -1.60 1.13
N TYR A 50 15.24 -2.67 1.91
CA TYR A 50 14.42 -2.91 3.10
C TYR A 50 14.44 -1.71 4.04
N ARG A 51 13.25 -1.32 4.50
CA ARG A 51 13.04 -0.30 5.54
C ARG A 51 11.68 -0.48 6.21
N GLU A 52 11.61 -0.12 7.46
CA GLU A 52 10.36 -0.10 8.25
C GLU A 52 9.83 1.33 8.48
N VAL A 53 10.69 2.34 8.38
CA VAL A 53 10.26 3.75 8.49
C VAL A 53 9.65 4.20 7.16
N GLU A 54 8.51 4.88 7.24
CA GLU A 54 7.88 5.46 6.04
C GLU A 54 8.39 6.89 5.80
N TYR A 55 8.59 7.23 4.53
CA TYR A 55 8.94 8.59 4.10
C TYR A 55 7.80 9.21 3.32
N THR A 56 7.57 10.51 3.51
CA THR A 56 6.52 11.22 2.78
C THR A 56 6.82 11.29 1.28
N PRO A 57 5.79 11.34 0.43
CA PRO A 57 5.97 11.55 -1.01
C PRO A 57 6.82 12.79 -1.32
N GLU A 58 6.62 13.87 -0.57
CA GLU A 58 7.35 15.12 -0.73
C GLU A 58 8.84 14.96 -0.41
N TYR A 59 9.18 14.23 0.65
CA TYR A 59 10.58 13.95 0.97
C TYR A 59 11.25 13.14 -0.14
N ILE A 60 10.60 12.05 -0.59
CA ILE A 60 11.15 11.19 -1.63
C ILE A 60 11.29 11.95 -2.94
N PHE A 61 10.24 12.62 -3.42
CA PHE A 61 10.30 13.39 -4.68
C PHE A 61 11.25 14.57 -4.60
N GLY A 62 11.41 15.21 -3.41
CA GLY A 62 12.43 16.21 -3.18
C GLY A 62 13.84 15.69 -3.48
N LYS A 63 14.15 14.46 -3.01
CA LYS A 63 15.45 13.82 -3.30
C LYS A 63 15.59 13.36 -4.74
N VAL A 64 14.52 12.79 -5.30
CA VAL A 64 14.50 12.25 -6.66
C VAL A 64 14.69 13.34 -7.72
N LEU A 65 14.13 14.53 -7.51
CA LEU A 65 14.15 15.63 -8.47
C LEU A 65 15.21 16.71 -8.15
N GLU A 66 15.98 16.57 -7.08
CA GLU A 66 16.98 17.55 -6.63
C GLU A 66 18.00 17.93 -7.72
N HIS A 67 18.33 17.00 -8.61
CA HIS A 67 19.29 17.20 -9.70
C HIS A 67 18.67 17.71 -11.02
N TRP A 68 17.35 17.95 -11.05
CA TRP A 68 16.71 18.52 -12.24
C TRP A 68 17.00 20.02 -12.35
N PRO A 69 17.13 20.56 -13.59
CA PRO A 69 17.56 21.95 -13.79
C PRO A 69 16.51 23.00 -13.39
N LYS A 70 15.28 22.56 -13.12
CA LYS A 70 14.13 23.42 -12.83
C LYS A 70 13.60 23.14 -11.42
N VAL A 71 13.33 24.19 -10.66
CA VAL A 71 12.60 24.06 -9.39
C VAL A 71 11.15 23.68 -9.70
N LEU A 72 10.70 22.58 -9.13
CA LEU A 72 9.41 22.00 -9.40
C LEU A 72 8.53 21.97 -8.14
N PRO A 73 7.20 22.05 -8.28
CA PRO A 73 6.26 21.84 -7.18
C PRO A 73 6.24 20.37 -6.79
N ILE A 74 7.05 20.00 -5.82
CA ILE A 74 7.36 18.59 -5.46
C ILE A 74 6.11 17.75 -5.20
N ARG A 75 5.15 18.30 -4.44
CA ARG A 75 3.89 17.60 -4.18
C ARG A 75 3.14 17.26 -5.47
N GLU A 76 3.01 18.22 -6.36
CA GLU A 76 2.30 18.01 -7.64
C GLU A 76 3.06 17.04 -8.56
N CYS A 77 4.40 17.00 -8.47
CA CYS A 77 5.21 16.04 -9.22
C CYS A 77 4.88 14.60 -8.85
N SER A 78 4.62 14.30 -7.57
CA SER A 78 4.20 12.96 -7.17
C SER A 78 2.88 12.53 -7.83
N TYR A 79 1.90 13.42 -7.88
CA TYR A 79 0.63 13.16 -8.59
C TYR A 79 0.83 12.95 -10.09
N LYS A 80 1.65 13.79 -10.72
CA LYS A 80 1.96 13.65 -12.16
C LYS A 80 2.68 12.34 -12.48
N PHE A 81 3.59 11.93 -11.60
CA PHE A 81 4.26 10.65 -11.71
C PHE A 81 3.26 9.49 -11.74
N PHE A 82 2.38 9.39 -10.74
CA PHE A 82 1.40 8.30 -10.66
C PHE A 82 0.34 8.39 -11.75
N HIS A 83 -0.02 9.59 -12.19
CA HIS A 83 -0.88 9.76 -13.36
C HIS A 83 -0.24 9.18 -14.64
N GLY A 84 1.06 9.38 -14.84
CA GLY A 84 1.80 8.80 -15.96
C GLY A 84 1.89 7.27 -15.94
N LEU A 85 1.68 6.62 -14.79
CA LEU A 85 1.67 5.16 -14.68
C LEU A 85 0.34 4.52 -15.12
N GLU A 86 -0.74 5.29 -15.24
CA GLU A 86 -2.08 4.83 -15.65
C GLU A 86 -2.57 3.60 -14.86
N LEU A 87 -2.33 3.59 -13.55
CA LEU A 87 -2.69 2.47 -12.68
C LEU A 87 -4.20 2.19 -12.68
N LYS A 88 -4.58 0.91 -12.73
CA LYS A 88 -5.98 0.46 -12.62
C LYS A 88 -6.12 -0.51 -11.47
N ALA A 89 -6.77 -0.06 -10.40
CA ALA A 89 -7.07 -0.91 -9.26
C ALA A 89 -8.17 -1.92 -9.59
N MET A 90 -8.00 -3.16 -9.15
CA MET A 90 -9.01 -4.22 -9.24
C MET A 90 -9.36 -4.70 -7.85
N ILE A 91 -10.64 -4.65 -7.51
CA ILE A 91 -11.19 -5.22 -6.28
C ILE A 91 -11.66 -6.64 -6.59
N TYR A 92 -11.30 -7.60 -5.74
CA TYR A 92 -11.76 -8.97 -5.90
C TYR A 92 -13.27 -9.08 -5.66
N PRO A 93 -13.99 -9.94 -6.43
CA PRO A 93 -15.46 -10.03 -6.36
C PRO A 93 -16.01 -10.43 -5.00
N ASP A 94 -15.27 -11.22 -4.23
CA ASP A 94 -15.64 -11.67 -2.88
C ASP A 94 -15.51 -10.60 -1.80
N THR A 95 -14.75 -9.51 -2.08
CA THR A 95 -14.36 -8.52 -1.07
C THR A 95 -15.58 -7.79 -0.49
N ILE A 96 -16.36 -7.12 -1.33
CA ILE A 96 -17.51 -6.31 -0.85
C ILE A 96 -18.58 -7.21 -0.18
N PRO A 97 -18.99 -8.34 -0.74
CA PRO A 97 -19.94 -9.24 -0.08
C PRO A 97 -19.49 -9.69 1.31
N VAL A 98 -18.21 -10.05 1.48
CA VAL A 98 -17.69 -10.49 2.78
C VAL A 98 -17.64 -9.33 3.77
N LEU A 99 -17.12 -8.16 3.38
CA LEU A 99 -17.09 -6.98 4.25
C LEU A 99 -18.50 -6.57 4.70
N THR A 100 -19.49 -6.65 3.81
CA THR A 100 -20.91 -6.40 4.15
C THR A 100 -21.39 -7.37 5.22
N SER A 101 -21.19 -8.67 5.00
CA SER A 101 -21.62 -9.72 5.95
C SER A 101 -20.95 -9.58 7.32
N LEU A 102 -19.66 -9.23 7.36
CA LEU A 102 -18.95 -9.00 8.62
C LEU A 102 -19.52 -7.81 9.38
N ARG A 103 -19.83 -6.71 8.69
CA ARG A 103 -20.47 -5.55 9.33
C ARG A 103 -21.88 -5.86 9.87
N GLU A 104 -22.69 -6.60 9.12
CA GLU A 104 -24.03 -7.04 9.55
C GLU A 104 -23.96 -7.92 10.80
N LYS A 105 -22.88 -8.70 10.96
CA LYS A 105 -22.60 -9.50 12.16
C LYS A 105 -21.99 -8.69 13.31
N GLY A 106 -21.74 -7.39 13.12
CA GLY A 106 -21.24 -6.50 14.16
C GLY A 106 -19.72 -6.47 14.32
N TYR A 107 -18.95 -7.08 13.40
CA TYR A 107 -17.50 -7.02 13.43
C TYR A 107 -17.00 -5.62 13.07
N ARG A 108 -15.97 -5.16 13.79
CA ARG A 108 -15.20 -3.97 13.44
C ARG A 108 -14.18 -4.31 12.37
N ILE A 109 -14.05 -3.47 11.35
CA ILE A 109 -13.18 -3.72 10.22
C ILE A 109 -12.20 -2.58 10.08
N ALA A 110 -10.91 -2.88 10.18
CA ALA A 110 -9.83 -1.95 9.90
C ALA A 110 -9.02 -2.41 8.69
N VAL A 111 -8.41 -1.47 7.99
CA VAL A 111 -7.41 -1.76 6.97
C VAL A 111 -6.05 -1.23 7.41
N LEU A 112 -5.02 -2.08 7.28
CA LEU A 112 -3.61 -1.71 7.39
C LEU A 112 -2.93 -1.93 6.04
N THR A 113 -2.40 -0.87 5.44
CA THR A 113 -1.79 -0.95 4.11
C THR A 113 -0.45 -0.23 4.03
N ASP A 114 0.53 -0.87 3.38
CA ASP A 114 1.72 -0.14 2.92
C ASP A 114 1.42 0.56 1.62
N LEU A 115 1.59 1.86 1.58
CA LEU A 115 1.45 2.61 0.34
C LEU A 115 2.57 2.26 -0.64
N PRO A 116 2.31 2.26 -1.95
CA PRO A 116 3.37 2.26 -2.94
C PRO A 116 4.36 3.39 -2.68
N THR A 117 5.65 3.12 -2.93
CA THR A 117 6.72 4.09 -2.65
C THR A 117 6.42 5.46 -3.25
N ALA A 118 6.40 6.47 -2.42
CA ALA A 118 6.12 7.86 -2.77
C ALA A 118 4.71 8.16 -3.31
N MET A 119 3.74 7.24 -3.16
CA MET A 119 2.35 7.50 -3.55
C MET A 119 1.65 8.37 -2.50
N PRO A 120 1.02 9.48 -2.89
CA PRO A 120 0.13 10.23 -2.02
C PRO A 120 -1.03 9.37 -1.50
N ASP A 121 -1.35 9.48 -0.22
CA ASP A 121 -2.36 8.65 0.44
C ASP A 121 -3.78 8.83 -0.13
N ASP A 122 -4.09 10.04 -0.59
CA ASP A 122 -5.36 10.35 -1.22
C ASP A 122 -5.51 9.72 -2.62
N LEU A 123 -4.44 9.55 -3.38
CA LEU A 123 -4.46 8.77 -4.62
C LEU A 123 -4.78 7.30 -4.32
N PHE A 124 -4.10 6.71 -3.33
CA PHE A 124 -4.40 5.33 -2.94
C PHE A 124 -5.84 5.17 -2.43
N LYS A 125 -6.33 6.11 -1.61
CA LYS A 125 -7.73 6.14 -1.15
C LYS A 125 -8.72 6.23 -2.31
N ASN A 126 -8.39 6.99 -3.35
CA ASN A 126 -9.24 7.05 -4.54
C ASN A 126 -9.32 5.69 -5.25
N ASP A 127 -8.21 4.94 -5.31
CA ASP A 127 -8.17 3.61 -5.92
C ASP A 127 -9.01 2.58 -5.15
N ILE A 128 -9.09 2.72 -3.82
CA ILE A 128 -9.88 1.84 -2.95
C ILE A 128 -11.23 2.47 -2.55
N LYS A 129 -11.64 3.56 -3.18
CA LYS A 129 -12.86 4.31 -2.82
C LYS A 129 -14.10 3.44 -2.63
N PRO A 130 -14.39 2.41 -3.45
CA PRO A 130 -15.54 1.53 -3.23
C PRO A 130 -15.47 0.72 -1.94
N LEU A 131 -14.29 0.54 -1.35
CA LEU A 131 -14.09 -0.22 -0.10
C LEU A 131 -14.14 0.66 1.15
N LEU A 132 -13.84 1.96 1.03
CA LEU A 132 -13.76 2.87 2.19
C LEU A 132 -15.01 2.84 3.09
N PRO A 133 -16.26 2.76 2.58
CA PRO A 133 -17.46 2.72 3.42
C PRO A 133 -17.56 1.48 4.33
N TYR A 134 -16.78 0.44 4.06
CA TYR A 134 -16.78 -0.80 4.83
C TYR A 134 -15.75 -0.81 5.97
N PHE A 135 -14.81 0.14 5.98
CA PHE A 135 -13.79 0.22 7.00
C PHE A 135 -14.21 1.24 8.10
N ASP A 136 -14.13 0.80 9.35
CA ASP A 136 -14.31 1.68 10.49
C ASP A 136 -13.03 2.49 10.76
N LEU A 137 -11.87 1.94 10.37
CA LEU A 137 -10.57 2.58 10.51
C LEU A 137 -9.67 2.28 9.29
N TYR A 138 -9.01 3.31 8.79
CA TYR A 138 -7.97 3.21 7.74
C TYR A 138 -6.62 3.64 8.31
N VAL A 139 -5.65 2.73 8.27
CA VAL A 139 -4.26 2.97 8.65
C VAL A 139 -3.36 2.67 7.46
N SER A 140 -2.64 3.67 6.98
CA SER A 140 -1.60 3.50 5.96
C SER A 140 -0.21 3.59 6.59
N SER A 141 0.80 3.08 5.92
CA SER A 141 2.19 3.24 6.32
C SER A 141 2.57 4.72 6.49
N LEU A 142 1.97 5.61 5.68
CA LEU A 142 2.19 7.05 5.79
C LEU A 142 1.55 7.63 7.05
N SER A 143 0.33 7.20 7.40
CA SER A 143 -0.39 7.73 8.57
C SER A 143 0.21 7.24 9.89
N CYS A 144 0.74 6.01 9.95
CA CYS A 144 1.39 5.49 11.15
C CYS A 144 2.90 5.74 11.21
N GLY A 145 3.52 6.16 10.10
CA GLY A 145 4.96 6.41 10.00
C GLY A 145 5.83 5.16 9.81
N PHE A 146 5.22 3.98 9.76
CA PHE A 146 5.92 2.70 9.67
C PHE A 146 5.31 1.79 8.60
N ARG A 147 6.17 0.95 8.02
CA ARG A 147 5.81 -0.09 7.06
C ARG A 147 5.85 -1.46 7.72
N LYS A 148 5.05 -2.36 7.23
CA LYS A 148 5.17 -3.78 7.56
C LYS A 148 6.58 -4.32 7.21
N PRO A 149 7.24 -5.11 8.08
CA PRO A 149 6.68 -5.88 9.19
C PRO A 149 6.68 -5.18 10.57
N ASN A 150 6.80 -3.85 10.65
CA ASN A 150 6.66 -3.14 11.91
C ASN A 150 5.23 -3.29 12.46
N SER A 151 5.08 -3.57 13.75
CA SER A 151 3.79 -3.80 14.43
C SER A 151 2.96 -2.54 14.65
N LYS A 152 3.57 -1.36 14.52
CA LYS A 152 2.95 -0.07 14.91
C LYS A 152 1.56 0.16 14.33
N GLY A 153 1.33 -0.24 13.08
CA GLY A 153 0.00 -0.10 12.46
C GLY A 153 -1.08 -0.95 13.15
N LEU A 154 -0.76 -2.17 13.57
CA LEU A 154 -1.69 -3.03 14.31
C LEU A 154 -1.88 -2.53 15.75
N GLU A 155 -0.83 -2.04 16.39
CA GLU A 155 -0.90 -1.42 17.72
C GLU A 155 -1.87 -0.23 17.73
N LEU A 156 -1.79 0.66 16.73
CA LEU A 156 -2.71 1.79 16.59
C LEU A 156 -4.16 1.34 16.37
N ILE A 157 -4.39 0.24 15.65
CA ILE A 157 -5.72 -0.32 15.44
C ILE A 157 -6.27 -0.86 16.77
N ALA A 158 -5.49 -1.65 17.49
CA ALA A 158 -5.90 -2.20 18.79
C ALA A 158 -6.17 -1.08 19.81
N GLU A 159 -5.29 -0.08 19.89
CA GLU A 159 -5.47 1.11 20.74
C GLU A 159 -6.75 1.89 20.40
N HIS A 160 -7.02 2.10 19.09
CA HIS A 160 -8.23 2.81 18.63
C HIS A 160 -9.52 2.14 19.10
N TYR A 161 -9.54 0.80 19.08
CA TYR A 161 -10.73 0.05 19.49
C TYR A 161 -10.74 -0.31 21.01
N GLY A 162 -9.65 -0.08 21.70
CA GLY A 162 -9.50 -0.46 23.13
C GLY A 162 -9.55 -1.97 23.34
N ILE A 163 -8.99 -2.76 22.43
CA ILE A 163 -8.95 -4.22 22.44
C ILE A 163 -7.54 -4.74 22.69
N LEU A 164 -7.45 -6.00 23.15
CA LEU A 164 -6.18 -6.69 23.23
C LEU A 164 -5.76 -7.19 21.84
N MET A 165 -4.45 -7.36 21.62
CA MET A 165 -3.93 -7.86 20.34
C MET A 165 -4.43 -9.27 20.00
N GLU A 166 -4.71 -10.08 21.01
CA GLU A 166 -5.27 -11.43 20.87
C GLU A 166 -6.70 -11.44 20.30
N GLU A 167 -7.43 -10.32 20.43
CA GLU A 167 -8.77 -10.13 19.88
C GLU A 167 -8.77 -9.67 18.44
N LEU A 168 -7.57 -9.35 17.89
CA LEU A 168 -7.39 -8.89 16.53
C LEU A 168 -6.99 -10.03 15.61
N ILE A 169 -7.70 -10.20 14.50
CA ILE A 169 -7.33 -11.13 13.43
C ILE A 169 -6.81 -10.31 12.26
N PHE A 170 -5.53 -10.52 11.90
CA PHE A 170 -4.93 -9.88 10.75
C PHE A 170 -4.93 -10.82 9.55
N ILE A 171 -5.47 -10.36 8.40
CA ILE A 171 -5.53 -11.13 7.17
C ILE A 171 -4.59 -10.49 6.16
N GLY A 172 -3.69 -11.27 5.59
CA GLY A 172 -2.73 -10.77 4.62
C GLY A 172 -2.23 -11.85 3.66
N ASP A 173 -1.62 -11.43 2.56
CA ASP A 173 -1.14 -12.32 1.49
C ASP A 173 0.39 -12.34 1.37
N GLU A 174 1.08 -11.42 2.00
CA GLU A 174 2.54 -11.31 1.93
C GLU A 174 3.23 -11.81 3.22
N GLU A 175 4.46 -12.30 3.09
CA GLU A 175 5.30 -12.72 4.23
C GLU A 175 5.47 -11.60 5.27
N LYS A 176 5.55 -10.34 4.82
CA LYS A 176 5.63 -9.20 5.74
C LYS A 176 4.37 -9.01 6.57
N ASP A 177 3.19 -9.42 6.07
CA ASP A 177 1.93 -9.37 6.84
C ASP A 177 1.97 -10.36 8.00
N GLU A 178 2.39 -11.60 7.73
CA GLU A 178 2.60 -12.63 8.74
C GLU A 178 3.61 -12.19 9.81
N LYS A 179 4.76 -11.62 9.37
CA LYS A 179 5.76 -11.06 10.29
C LYS A 179 5.21 -9.90 11.11
N THR A 180 4.34 -9.06 10.53
CA THR A 180 3.69 -7.97 11.27
C THR A 180 2.79 -8.52 12.38
N ALA A 181 1.98 -9.52 12.08
CA ALA A 181 1.12 -10.19 13.06
C ALA A 181 1.95 -10.86 14.17
N TYR A 182 3.02 -11.56 13.79
CA TYR A 182 3.95 -12.16 14.75
C TYR A 182 4.56 -11.11 15.68
N ASN A 183 5.07 -10.01 15.14
CA ASN A 183 5.67 -8.92 15.91
C ASN A 183 4.67 -8.23 16.83
N ALA A 184 3.40 -8.17 16.42
CA ALA A 184 2.30 -7.61 17.21
C ALA A 184 1.68 -8.62 18.19
N SER A 185 2.00 -9.92 18.09
CA SER A 185 1.37 -11.00 18.86
C SER A 185 -0.14 -11.10 18.61
N CYS A 186 -0.61 -10.88 17.38
CA CYS A 186 -2.00 -11.07 17.00
C CYS A 186 -2.19 -12.31 16.13
N GLN A 187 -3.45 -12.79 16.02
CA GLN A 187 -3.77 -13.90 15.16
C GLN A 187 -3.60 -13.50 13.69
N PHE A 188 -2.99 -14.40 12.89
CA PHE A 188 -2.82 -14.20 11.44
C PHE A 188 -3.59 -15.25 10.66
N VAL A 189 -4.19 -14.83 9.55
CA VAL A 189 -4.82 -15.71 8.55
C VAL A 189 -4.22 -15.36 7.19
N ARG A 190 -3.51 -16.33 6.61
CA ARG A 190 -2.89 -16.15 5.30
C ARG A 190 -3.90 -16.39 4.18
N ILE A 191 -4.11 -15.38 3.34
CA ILE A 191 -4.90 -15.55 2.11
C ILE A 191 -3.96 -15.76 0.91
N ASP A 192 -4.10 -16.90 0.21
CA ASP A 192 -3.39 -17.12 -1.06
C ASP A 192 -4.40 -17.38 -2.17
N ARG A 193 -4.66 -16.36 -2.98
CA ARG A 193 -5.61 -16.40 -4.08
C ARG A 193 -5.09 -17.13 -5.32
N LYS A 194 -3.78 -17.39 -5.39
CA LYS A 194 -3.12 -17.95 -6.58
C LYS A 194 -2.91 -19.46 -6.46
N GLN A 195 -2.65 -19.93 -5.25
CA GLN A 195 -2.32 -21.34 -5.01
C GLN A 195 -3.19 -21.92 -3.88
N LYS A 196 -4.18 -22.73 -4.27
CA LYS A 196 -5.02 -23.45 -3.28
C LYS A 196 -4.15 -24.37 -2.42
N GLY A 197 -4.32 -24.27 -1.10
CA GLY A 197 -3.66 -25.14 -0.13
C GLY A 197 -2.29 -24.68 0.34
N ILE A 198 -1.81 -23.49 -0.07
CA ILE A 198 -0.60 -22.87 0.48
C ILE A 198 -0.96 -21.86 1.58
N GLY A 199 -2.04 -21.08 1.40
CA GLY A 199 -2.59 -20.21 2.44
C GLY A 199 -3.60 -20.95 3.33
N ASP A 200 -4.00 -20.31 4.41
CA ASP A 200 -5.09 -20.77 5.29
C ASP A 200 -6.44 -20.71 4.60
N ILE A 201 -6.62 -19.68 3.76
CA ILE A 201 -7.81 -19.45 2.93
C ILE A 201 -7.39 -19.07 1.50
N CYS A 202 -8.26 -19.37 0.51
CA CYS A 202 -8.02 -18.97 -0.88
C CYS A 202 -8.91 -17.80 -1.35
N ASP A 203 -9.97 -17.50 -0.62
CA ASP A 203 -10.78 -16.29 -0.78
C ASP A 203 -11.33 -15.82 0.58
N LEU A 204 -11.88 -14.61 0.62
CA LEU A 204 -12.36 -14.03 1.88
C LEU A 204 -13.62 -14.70 2.44
N THR A 205 -14.38 -15.43 1.63
CA THR A 205 -15.60 -16.12 2.14
C THR A 205 -15.28 -17.18 3.18
N GLU A 206 -14.06 -17.71 3.16
CA GLU A 206 -13.60 -18.71 4.11
C GLU A 206 -13.23 -18.16 5.49
N ILE A 207 -13.17 -16.81 5.65
CA ILE A 207 -12.76 -16.19 6.94
C ILE A 207 -13.69 -16.54 8.09
N VAL A 208 -14.94 -16.86 7.80
CA VAL A 208 -15.95 -17.26 8.79
C VAL A 208 -15.47 -18.43 9.66
N LYS A 209 -14.66 -19.34 9.11
CA LYS A 209 -14.07 -20.48 9.84
C LYS A 209 -13.15 -20.05 11.01
N TYR A 210 -12.64 -18.81 10.98
CA TYR A 210 -11.70 -18.29 11.97
C TYR A 210 -12.34 -17.35 12.97
N ILE A 211 -13.47 -16.73 12.63
CA ILE A 211 -14.14 -15.73 13.46
C ILE A 211 -15.35 -16.28 14.24
N GLU A 212 -15.91 -17.42 13.85
CA GLU A 212 -17.07 -18.07 14.51
C GLU A 212 -16.64 -19.23 15.44
N LYS A 213 -15.41 -19.19 15.95
CA LYS A 213 -14.93 -20.09 16.98
C LYS A 213 -15.12 -19.40 18.33
#